data_2a23b80868f90d0e8d6cd2db7b202728
#
_entry.id   2a23b80868f90d0e8d6cd2db7b202728
#
_cell.length_a   1.000
_cell.length_b   1.000
_cell.length_c   1.000
_cell.angle_alpha   90.00
_cell.angle_beta   90.00
_cell.angle_gamma   90.00
#
_symmetry.space_group_name_H-M   'P 1'
#
loop_
_entity.id
_entity.type
_entity.pdbx_description
1 polymer ?
#
loop_
_entity_poly.entity_id
_entity_poly.type
_entity_poly.pdbx_seq_one_letter_code
_entity_poly.pdbx_strand_id
1 'polypeptide(L)'
;MHSTAHYVCRLFGPLAAVVLVACAPAPIYKAAPSAVIVTPMQVSQTPERYTSGDVIWGGRIVQVTNLSDHSEVEVLAYPLDNSQRPKANDSGNGRFIVVMHGYVEPLDYPSGSLITVSGKLNGSRAGKVGEADYVFPLVSVVQSHVWTQKEMQQGRGNVSFGLGVGVGIH
;
A
#
# COMPACT_ATOMS: atom_id res chain seq x y z
N MET A 1 -67.63 -42.97 -12.67
CA MET A 1 -66.51 -43.17 -11.74
C MET A 1 -65.44 -42.13 -12.11
N HIS A 2 -65.34 -41.13 -11.27
CA HIS A 2 -64.60 -39.87 -11.54
C HIS A 2 -63.25 -39.92 -10.89
N SER A 3 -62.22 -39.66 -11.66
CA SER A 3 -60.88 -39.49 -11.13
C SER A 3 -60.42 -38.07 -11.43
N THR A 4 -60.32 -37.28 -10.39
CA THR A 4 -59.88 -35.88 -10.39
C THR A 4 -58.34 -35.85 -10.25
N ALA A 5 -57.65 -35.39 -11.31
CA ALA A 5 -56.21 -35.17 -11.30
C ALA A 5 -55.91 -33.79 -10.70
N HIS A 6 -55.18 -33.78 -9.59
CA HIS A 6 -54.70 -32.54 -8.95
C HIS A 6 -53.39 -32.07 -9.65
N TYR A 7 -53.47 -30.95 -10.37
CA TYR A 7 -52.32 -30.23 -10.86
C TYR A 7 -51.69 -29.40 -9.73
N VAL A 8 -50.61 -29.90 -9.17
CA VAL A 8 -49.79 -29.11 -8.25
C VAL A 8 -48.86 -28.22 -9.09
N CYS A 9 -49.23 -26.97 -9.23
CA CYS A 9 -48.40 -25.94 -9.86
C CYS A 9 -47.27 -25.55 -8.92
N ARG A 10 -46.05 -26.10 -9.15
CA ARG A 10 -44.82 -25.69 -8.42
C ARG A 10 -44.32 -24.38 -9.01
N LEU A 11 -44.59 -23.30 -8.32
CA LEU A 11 -43.98 -22.00 -8.54
C LEU A 11 -42.50 -22.04 -8.09
N PHE A 12 -41.63 -22.33 -9.02
CA PHE A 12 -40.17 -22.08 -8.86
C PHE A 12 -39.91 -20.59 -9.09
N GLY A 13 -39.83 -19.82 -8.00
CA GLY A 13 -39.36 -18.46 -8.05
C GLY A 13 -37.84 -18.45 -8.35
N PRO A 14 -37.34 -17.64 -9.31
CA PRO A 14 -35.93 -17.51 -9.51
C PRO A 14 -35.34 -16.74 -8.34
N LEU A 15 -34.50 -17.43 -7.54
CA LEU A 15 -33.67 -16.82 -6.51
C LEU A 15 -32.59 -15.99 -7.26
N ALA A 16 -32.86 -14.69 -7.39
CA ALA A 16 -31.88 -13.75 -7.96
C ALA A 16 -30.70 -13.60 -6.99
N ALA A 17 -29.62 -14.31 -7.26
CA ALA A 17 -28.36 -14.14 -6.56
C ALA A 17 -27.78 -12.75 -6.92
N VAL A 18 -27.95 -11.78 -6.03
CA VAL A 18 -27.32 -10.47 -6.12
C VAL A 18 -25.83 -10.66 -5.85
N VAL A 19 -25.02 -10.72 -6.91
CA VAL A 19 -23.56 -10.72 -6.83
C VAL A 19 -23.12 -9.31 -6.42
N LEU A 20 -22.82 -9.12 -5.15
CA LEU A 20 -22.17 -7.90 -4.65
C LEU A 20 -20.74 -7.90 -5.16
N VAL A 21 -20.50 -7.24 -6.28
CA VAL A 21 -19.14 -6.92 -6.76
C VAL A 21 -18.60 -5.87 -5.82
N ALA A 22 -17.82 -6.31 -4.82
CA ALA A 22 -17.07 -5.40 -3.98
C ALA A 22 -16.01 -4.72 -4.87
N CYS A 23 -16.17 -3.43 -5.14
CA CYS A 23 -15.14 -2.61 -5.78
C CYS A 23 -13.92 -2.53 -4.85
N ALA A 24 -12.95 -3.43 -5.00
CA ALA A 24 -11.66 -3.28 -4.37
C ALA A 24 -10.97 -2.05 -4.97
N PRO A 25 -10.41 -1.14 -4.15
CA PRO A 25 -9.71 0.02 -4.67
C PRO A 25 -8.51 -0.42 -5.52
N ALA A 26 -8.33 0.22 -6.67
CA ALA A 26 -7.26 -0.10 -7.59
C ALA A 26 -5.89 0.34 -7.04
N PRO A 27 -4.81 -0.38 -7.36
CA PRO A 27 -3.45 0.04 -7.03
C PRO A 27 -3.09 1.33 -7.78
N ILE A 28 -2.34 2.23 -7.11
CA ILE A 28 -1.94 3.52 -7.69
C ILE A 28 -0.87 3.38 -8.77
N TYR A 29 -0.04 2.33 -8.72
CA TYR A 29 0.98 2.03 -9.72
C TYR A 29 0.77 0.65 -10.33
N LYS A 30 1.00 0.53 -11.63
CA LYS A 30 1.05 -0.75 -12.32
C LYS A 30 2.44 -1.37 -12.11
N ALA A 31 2.48 -2.63 -11.69
CA ALA A 31 3.74 -3.37 -11.64
C ALA A 31 4.30 -3.54 -13.05
N ALA A 32 5.59 -3.25 -13.23
CA ALA A 32 6.29 -3.54 -14.47
C ALA A 32 6.47 -5.06 -14.66
N PRO A 33 6.61 -5.56 -15.89
CA PRO A 33 6.91 -6.99 -16.13
C PRO A 33 8.22 -7.45 -15.45
N SER A 34 9.16 -6.53 -15.22
CA SER A 34 10.43 -6.70 -14.51
C SER A 34 10.34 -6.53 -12.99
N ALA A 35 9.12 -6.39 -12.45
CA ALA A 35 8.93 -6.17 -11.02
C ALA A 35 9.37 -7.39 -10.20
N VAL A 36 10.20 -7.15 -9.20
CA VAL A 36 10.64 -8.17 -8.24
C VAL A 36 9.82 -8.07 -6.96
N ILE A 37 9.35 -9.24 -6.50
CA ILE A 37 8.60 -9.33 -5.24
C ILE A 37 9.59 -9.61 -4.12
N VAL A 38 10.13 -8.54 -3.53
CA VAL A 38 11.13 -8.58 -2.47
C VAL A 38 10.90 -7.41 -1.51
N THR A 39 11.23 -7.60 -0.24
CA THR A 39 11.15 -6.53 0.77
C THR A 39 12.48 -5.80 0.89
N PRO A 40 12.50 -4.53 1.35
CA PRO A 40 13.76 -3.84 1.65
C PRO A 40 14.65 -4.59 2.64
N MET A 41 14.07 -5.26 3.62
CA MET A 41 14.81 -6.08 4.59
C MET A 41 15.53 -7.25 3.90
N GLN A 42 14.88 -7.96 2.98
CA GLN A 42 15.50 -9.05 2.23
C GLN A 42 16.66 -8.56 1.35
N VAL A 43 16.47 -7.40 0.69
CA VAL A 43 17.55 -6.77 -0.09
C VAL A 43 18.70 -6.35 0.82
N SER A 44 18.43 -5.77 1.98
CA SER A 44 19.45 -5.37 2.97
C SER A 44 20.27 -6.56 3.47
N GLN A 45 19.66 -7.73 3.61
CA GLN A 45 20.33 -8.95 4.09
C GLN A 45 21.15 -9.67 3.02
N THR A 46 20.79 -9.53 1.75
CA THR A 46 21.45 -10.20 0.61
C THR A 46 21.56 -9.24 -0.57
N PRO A 47 22.27 -8.10 -0.43
CA PRO A 47 22.28 -7.04 -1.42
C PRO A 47 22.85 -7.47 -2.76
N GLU A 48 23.78 -8.42 -2.79
CA GLU A 48 24.40 -8.96 -4.00
C GLU A 48 23.40 -9.71 -4.91
N ARG A 49 22.29 -10.19 -4.37
CA ARG A 49 21.25 -10.89 -5.13
C ARG A 49 20.25 -9.95 -5.82
N TYR A 50 20.20 -8.70 -5.38
CA TYR A 50 19.17 -7.73 -5.78
C TYR A 50 19.79 -6.41 -6.20
N THR A 51 20.65 -6.46 -7.22
CA THR A 51 21.36 -5.29 -7.72
C THR A 51 20.51 -4.44 -8.67
N SER A 52 19.42 -5.00 -9.20
CA SER A 52 18.51 -4.32 -10.12
C SER A 52 17.11 -4.97 -10.09
N GLY A 53 16.13 -4.30 -10.68
CA GLY A 53 14.74 -4.75 -10.78
C GLY A 53 13.77 -3.62 -10.43
N ASP A 54 12.56 -3.69 -10.96
CA ASP A 54 11.52 -2.72 -10.62
C ASP A 54 10.84 -3.13 -9.32
N VAL A 55 10.61 -2.16 -8.44
CA VAL A 55 9.97 -2.36 -7.14
C VAL A 55 8.86 -1.33 -6.92
N ILE A 56 7.84 -1.74 -6.17
CA ILE A 56 6.85 -0.84 -5.60
C ILE A 56 6.92 -1.04 -4.08
N TRP A 57 7.49 -0.07 -3.39
CA TRP A 57 7.64 -0.07 -1.95
C TRP A 57 6.99 1.16 -1.33
N GLY A 58 6.68 1.07 -0.07
CA GLY A 58 6.19 2.23 0.66
C GLY A 58 6.45 2.11 2.15
N GLY A 59 6.20 3.20 2.85
CA GLY A 59 6.50 3.27 4.27
C GLY A 59 6.34 4.67 4.81
N ARG A 60 7.01 4.93 5.93
CA ARG A 60 7.04 6.23 6.60
C ARG A 60 8.34 6.94 6.28
N ILE A 61 8.25 8.17 5.83
CA ILE A 61 9.39 9.06 5.61
C ILE A 61 10.08 9.31 6.96
N VAL A 62 11.36 9.02 7.02
CA VAL A 62 12.22 9.28 8.19
C VAL A 62 12.84 10.66 8.05
N GLN A 63 13.51 10.91 6.93
CA GLN A 63 14.19 12.17 6.65
C GLN A 63 14.38 12.38 5.15
N VAL A 64 14.61 13.63 4.78
CA VAL A 64 15.05 14.07 3.45
C VAL A 64 16.45 14.67 3.57
N THR A 65 17.34 14.31 2.67
CA THR A 65 18.68 14.88 2.57
C THR A 65 18.91 15.35 1.14
N ASN A 66 19.06 16.66 0.94
CA ASN A 66 19.42 17.22 -0.36
C ASN A 66 20.93 17.25 -0.49
N LEU A 67 21.45 16.59 -1.50
CA LEU A 67 22.88 16.57 -1.88
C LEU A 67 23.11 17.51 -3.06
N SER A 68 24.35 17.59 -3.53
CA SER A 68 24.73 18.54 -4.58
C SER A 68 24.08 18.26 -5.95
N ASP A 69 23.76 17.00 -6.24
CA ASP A 69 23.31 16.52 -7.55
C ASP A 69 21.97 15.74 -7.49
N HIS A 70 21.56 15.32 -6.31
CA HIS A 70 20.33 14.56 -6.09
C HIS A 70 19.79 14.74 -4.68
N SER A 71 18.60 14.23 -4.43
CA SER A 71 18.01 14.19 -3.10
C SER A 71 17.73 12.75 -2.69
N GLU A 72 17.84 12.48 -1.41
CA GLU A 72 17.59 11.18 -0.80
C GLU A 72 16.46 11.28 0.22
N VAL A 73 15.49 10.37 0.12
CA VAL A 73 14.43 10.22 1.11
C VAL A 73 14.59 8.85 1.77
N GLU A 74 14.94 8.86 3.06
CA GLU A 74 14.99 7.63 3.86
C GLU A 74 13.58 7.24 4.27
N VAL A 75 13.23 5.96 4.07
CA VAL A 75 11.89 5.43 4.34
C VAL A 75 11.99 4.18 5.20
N LEU A 76 11.24 4.15 6.31
CA LEU A 76 10.94 2.94 7.06
C LEU A 76 9.81 2.20 6.35
N ALA A 77 10.13 1.07 5.75
CA ALA A 77 9.20 0.32 4.92
C ALA A 77 8.12 -0.40 5.73
N TYR A 78 6.91 -0.45 5.15
CA TYR A 78 5.79 -1.24 5.63
C TYR A 78 5.20 -2.09 4.51
N PRO A 79 4.50 -3.20 4.82
CA PRO A 79 3.68 -3.90 3.85
C PRO A 79 2.66 -2.94 3.21
N LEU A 80 2.33 -3.18 1.95
CA LEU A 80 1.31 -2.41 1.24
C LEU A 80 -0.02 -3.17 1.24
N ASP A 81 -1.14 -2.43 1.25
CA ASP A 81 -2.46 -2.98 0.97
C ASP A 81 -2.70 -3.11 -0.55
N ASN A 82 -3.89 -3.57 -0.94
CA ASN A 82 -4.25 -3.74 -2.36
C ASN A 82 -4.27 -2.43 -3.15
N SER A 83 -4.41 -1.29 -2.48
CA SER A 83 -4.31 0.06 -3.07
C SER A 83 -2.88 0.59 -3.05
N GLN A 84 -1.94 -0.22 -2.57
CA GLN A 84 -0.53 0.14 -2.36
C GLN A 84 -0.32 1.22 -1.27
N ARG A 85 -1.25 1.34 -0.30
CA ARG A 85 -1.06 2.18 0.88
C ARG A 85 -0.19 1.46 1.91
N PRO A 86 0.78 2.14 2.53
CA PRO A 86 1.58 1.55 3.60
C PRO A 86 0.73 1.23 4.84
N LYS A 87 0.82 0.00 5.32
CA LYS A 87 0.15 -0.45 6.55
C LYS A 87 1.00 -0.10 7.77
N ALA A 88 0.96 1.14 8.19
CA ALA A 88 1.83 1.68 9.24
C ALA A 88 1.59 1.08 10.65
N ASN A 89 0.55 0.27 10.83
CA ASN A 89 0.28 -0.48 12.06
C ASN A 89 0.92 -1.87 12.07
N ASP A 90 1.43 -2.33 10.92
CA ASP A 90 2.14 -3.61 10.79
C ASP A 90 3.61 -3.42 11.17
N SER A 91 4.33 -4.54 11.35
CA SER A 91 5.78 -4.51 11.57
C SER A 91 6.51 -3.94 10.35
N GLY A 92 7.55 -3.15 10.60
CA GLY A 92 8.40 -2.60 9.54
C GLY A 92 9.15 -3.69 8.78
N ASN A 93 9.31 -3.48 7.47
CA ASN A 93 9.99 -4.39 6.54
C ASN A 93 11.40 -3.91 6.15
N GLY A 94 12.11 -3.27 7.09
CA GLY A 94 13.43 -2.69 6.86
C GLY A 94 13.36 -1.21 6.45
N ARG A 95 14.49 -0.68 6.01
CA ARG A 95 14.60 0.70 5.52
C ARG A 95 15.19 0.69 4.11
N PHE A 96 14.90 1.72 3.35
CA PHE A 96 15.48 1.96 2.04
C PHE A 96 15.62 3.45 1.77
N ILE A 97 16.42 3.81 0.78
CA ILE A 97 16.62 5.18 0.34
C ILE A 97 16.03 5.34 -1.06
N VAL A 98 15.17 6.33 -1.21
CA VAL A 98 14.64 6.78 -2.50
C VAL A 98 15.57 7.85 -3.03
N VAL A 99 16.16 7.60 -4.19
CA VAL A 99 17.03 8.54 -4.89
C VAL A 99 16.20 9.32 -5.91
N MET A 100 16.15 10.63 -5.75
CA MET A 100 15.40 11.57 -6.58
C MET A 100 16.34 12.52 -7.30
N HIS A 101 16.09 12.82 -8.58
CA HIS A 101 16.90 13.76 -9.32
C HIS A 101 16.72 15.20 -8.83
N GLY A 102 17.85 15.89 -8.66
CA GLY A 102 17.88 17.29 -8.27
C GLY A 102 17.40 17.53 -6.83
N TYR A 103 17.04 18.76 -6.55
CA TYR A 103 16.53 19.22 -5.26
C TYR A 103 15.07 18.84 -5.09
N VAL A 104 14.69 18.34 -3.93
CA VAL A 104 13.28 18.20 -3.52
C VAL A 104 12.98 19.08 -2.31
N GLU A 105 11.81 19.71 -2.32
CA GLU A 105 11.35 20.52 -1.20
C GLU A 105 10.99 19.61 0.00
N PRO A 106 11.65 19.74 1.17
CA PRO A 106 11.37 18.88 2.31
C PRO A 106 9.92 19.00 2.82
N LEU A 107 9.25 20.12 2.56
CA LEU A 107 7.85 20.31 2.93
C LEU A 107 6.89 19.44 2.10
N ASP A 108 7.29 19.03 0.90
CA ASP A 108 6.52 18.10 0.06
C ASP A 108 6.70 16.63 0.52
N TYR A 109 7.75 16.36 1.30
CA TYR A 109 8.09 15.05 1.87
C TYR A 109 8.25 15.11 3.39
N PRO A 110 7.22 15.49 4.15
CA PRO A 110 7.35 15.71 5.58
C PRO A 110 7.73 14.42 6.30
N SER A 111 8.69 14.50 7.23
CA SER A 111 9.01 13.37 8.12
C SER A 111 7.76 12.91 8.87
N GLY A 112 7.57 11.59 8.96
CA GLY A 112 6.39 10.96 9.53
C GLY A 112 5.25 10.70 8.54
N SER A 113 5.23 11.33 7.37
CA SER A 113 4.23 11.06 6.32
C SER A 113 4.42 9.69 5.70
N LEU A 114 3.33 9.13 5.15
CA LEU A 114 3.37 7.87 4.42
C LEU A 114 3.61 8.15 2.94
N ILE A 115 4.44 7.32 2.33
CA ILE A 115 4.81 7.41 0.93
C ILE A 115 4.75 6.04 0.26
N THR A 116 4.34 5.99 -0.99
CA THR A 116 4.55 4.84 -1.88
C THR A 116 5.36 5.29 -3.07
N VAL A 117 6.35 4.49 -3.43
CA VAL A 117 7.23 4.75 -4.57
C VAL A 117 7.23 3.57 -5.53
N SER A 118 7.27 3.88 -6.81
CA SER A 118 7.64 2.96 -7.90
C SER A 118 9.00 3.38 -8.41
N GLY A 119 9.94 2.45 -8.55
CA GLY A 119 11.29 2.75 -8.98
C GLY A 119 12.10 1.53 -9.30
N LYS A 120 13.38 1.75 -9.61
CA LYS A 120 14.35 0.69 -9.92
C LYS A 120 15.35 0.55 -8.77
N LEU A 121 15.58 -0.69 -8.36
CA LEU A 121 16.74 -0.99 -7.51
C LEU A 121 18.00 -0.56 -8.23
N ASN A 122 18.85 0.18 -7.53
CA ASN A 122 20.12 0.71 -8.03
C ASN A 122 21.23 0.42 -7.00
N GLY A 123 21.36 -0.86 -6.66
CA GLY A 123 22.32 -1.31 -5.66
C GLY A 123 21.91 -1.00 -4.22
N SER A 124 22.92 -0.88 -3.37
CA SER A 124 22.75 -0.63 -1.95
C SER A 124 23.96 0.12 -1.38
N ARG A 125 23.78 0.73 -0.20
CA ARG A 125 24.81 1.48 0.50
C ARG A 125 24.88 1.09 1.97
N ALA A 126 26.10 0.81 2.47
CA ALA A 126 26.32 0.62 3.90
C ALA A 126 26.11 1.94 4.66
N GLY A 127 25.55 1.84 5.86
CA GLY A 127 25.30 2.98 6.73
C GLY A 127 24.91 2.50 8.13
N LYS A 128 24.22 3.34 8.88
CA LYS A 128 23.77 3.04 10.24
C LYS A 128 22.32 3.41 10.49
N VAL A 129 21.66 2.63 11.35
CA VAL A 129 20.36 2.97 11.95
C VAL A 129 20.58 3.04 13.46
N GLY A 130 20.63 4.24 14.01
CA GLY A 130 21.19 4.46 15.34
C GLY A 130 22.66 4.02 15.37
N GLU A 131 23.02 3.12 16.28
CA GLU A 131 24.38 2.57 16.39
C GLU A 131 24.57 1.27 15.58
N ALA A 132 23.49 0.68 15.05
CA ALA A 132 23.56 -0.59 14.33
C ALA A 132 23.96 -0.38 12.87
N ASP A 133 24.89 -1.21 12.39
CA ASP A 133 25.24 -1.24 10.97
C ASP A 133 24.05 -1.74 10.13
N TYR A 134 23.81 -1.09 9.01
CA TYR A 134 22.70 -1.39 8.12
C TYR A 134 23.07 -1.20 6.66
N VAL A 135 22.55 -2.05 5.78
CA VAL A 135 22.72 -1.90 4.33
C VAL A 135 21.41 -1.37 3.75
N PHE A 136 21.42 -0.15 3.27
CA PHE A 136 20.27 0.51 2.66
C PHE A 136 20.13 0.14 1.20
N PRO A 137 19.06 -0.53 0.77
CA PRO A 137 18.72 -0.61 -0.64
C PRO A 137 18.47 0.78 -1.21
N LEU A 138 18.99 1.05 -2.41
CA LEU A 138 18.79 2.31 -3.14
C LEU A 138 17.75 2.09 -4.23
N VAL A 139 16.74 2.97 -4.29
CA VAL A 139 15.69 2.95 -5.30
C VAL A 139 15.71 4.25 -6.08
N SER A 140 16.13 4.20 -7.35
CA SER A 140 15.97 5.32 -8.27
C SER A 140 14.50 5.49 -8.59
N VAL A 141 13.89 6.59 -8.15
CA VAL A 141 12.45 6.82 -8.25
C VAL A 141 12.01 7.02 -9.70
N VAL A 142 10.88 6.40 -10.06
CA VAL A 142 10.12 6.68 -11.29
C VAL A 142 8.88 7.50 -10.94
N GLN A 143 8.16 7.09 -9.90
CA GLN A 143 6.97 7.78 -9.40
C GLN A 143 6.94 7.69 -7.87
N SER A 144 6.45 8.75 -7.22
CA SER A 144 6.23 8.79 -5.79
C SER A 144 4.87 9.42 -5.46
N HIS A 145 4.24 8.94 -4.39
CA HIS A 145 2.99 9.48 -3.87
C HIS A 145 3.06 9.58 -2.35
N VAL A 146 2.98 10.79 -1.83
CA VAL A 146 2.87 11.05 -0.39
C VAL A 146 1.39 11.07 -0.02
N TRP A 147 1.00 10.14 0.84
CA TRP A 147 -0.40 9.96 1.25
C TRP A 147 -0.87 11.04 2.22
N THR A 148 -1.96 11.70 1.87
CA THR A 148 -2.65 12.60 2.78
C THR A 148 -3.45 11.81 3.83
N GLN A 149 -3.74 12.44 4.97
CA GLN A 149 -4.60 11.82 5.99
C GLN A 149 -5.99 11.46 5.45
N LYS A 150 -6.56 12.30 4.58
CA LYS A 150 -7.85 12.05 3.94
C LYS A 150 -7.82 10.78 3.09
N GLU A 151 -6.78 10.58 2.26
CA GLU A 151 -6.60 9.38 1.45
C GLU A 151 -6.43 8.13 2.32
N MET A 152 -5.69 8.22 3.42
CA MET A 152 -5.49 7.12 4.36
C MET A 152 -6.77 6.72 5.11
N GLN A 153 -7.75 7.60 5.20
CA GLN A 153 -9.08 7.32 5.79
C GLN A 153 -10.08 6.78 4.76
N GLN A 154 -9.88 7.07 3.48
CA GLN A 154 -10.73 6.55 2.41
C GLN A 154 -10.56 5.02 2.30
N GLY A 155 -11.67 4.29 2.44
CA GLY A 155 -11.69 2.81 2.43
C GLY A 155 -11.65 2.15 3.81
N ARG A 156 -11.48 2.90 4.89
CA ARG A 156 -11.88 2.45 6.23
C ARG A 156 -13.38 2.73 6.34
N GLY A 157 -14.20 1.71 6.03
CA GLY A 157 -15.65 1.82 6.21
C GLY A 157 -15.98 2.11 7.67
N ASN A 158 -16.36 3.34 7.98
CA ASN A 158 -17.07 3.65 9.22
C ASN A 158 -18.46 3.03 9.08
N VAL A 159 -18.63 1.78 9.48
CA VAL A 159 -19.94 1.19 9.67
C VAL A 159 -20.46 1.74 10.99
N SER A 160 -21.09 2.90 10.94
CA SER A 160 -21.89 3.44 12.05
C SER A 160 -23.20 2.66 12.08
N PHE A 161 -23.32 1.65 12.93
CA PHE A 161 -24.62 1.08 13.28
C PHE A 161 -25.34 2.06 14.22
N GLY A 162 -26.13 2.94 13.65
CA GLY A 162 -27.09 3.74 14.39
C GLY A 162 -28.25 2.86 14.85
N LEU A 163 -28.20 2.32 16.07
CA LEU A 163 -29.37 1.75 16.73
C LEU A 163 -30.29 2.91 17.18
N GLY A 164 -31.21 3.31 16.31
CA GLY A 164 -32.30 4.22 16.64
C GLY A 164 -33.30 3.49 17.48
N VAL A 165 -33.24 3.61 18.82
CA VAL A 165 -34.35 3.21 19.71
C VAL A 165 -35.35 4.36 19.73
N GLY A 166 -36.43 4.25 18.92
CA GLY A 166 -37.57 5.14 18.98
C GLY A 166 -38.47 4.77 20.17
N VAL A 167 -38.42 5.54 21.25
CA VAL A 167 -39.41 5.45 22.33
C VAL A 167 -40.58 6.36 21.95
N GLY A 168 -41.68 5.73 21.49
CA GLY A 168 -42.97 6.43 21.35
C GLY A 168 -43.65 6.59 22.71
N ILE A 169 -43.84 7.83 23.13
CA ILE A 169 -44.67 8.15 24.29
C ILE A 169 -46.06 8.57 23.75
N HIS A 170 -47.07 7.86 24.17
CA HIS A 170 -48.49 8.25 24.09
C HIS A 170 -48.84 9.10 25.29
#